data_499e25b1ef54acea1462257efcd22167
#
_entry.id   499e25b1ef54acea1462257efcd22167
#
_cell.length_a   1.000
_cell.length_b   1.000
_cell.length_c   1.000
_cell.angle_alpha   90.00
_cell.angle_beta   90.00
_cell.angle_gamma   90.00
#
_symmetry.space_group_name_H-M   'P 1'
#
loop_
_entity.id
_entity.type
_entity.pdbx_description
1 polymer ?
#
loop_
_entity_poly.entity_id
_entity_poly.type
_entity_poly.pdbx_seq_one_letter_code
_entity_poly.pdbx_strand_id
1 'polypeptide(L)'
;MRKNFFKKVLAVTLASTMAFSMVGCGNSDSKSEGKKDDGTITLNVWHQWSNDTNELKGRYEEAVKAYEKDNPNVKIKTETLDTEAYKTKINAEFAGDAKGIDVFYWWGAGTAKKLVDAGKVMALDDYLTDDVKSRMVEGSTSAFEYDGKLYSTPMFSWYMTLFCNKTLFDKAGAKLPETYDELVDAVKKLKTLDGVTPLAAGAKDGWNAAFVYQALALREVGATGVNEMLSGKKEFGDEGYKKAAQKSIRLIQIRSFGENPLEQGNDDANAAFENGKAAMRIMGSWFANNVYTDEAATINPEEVVALKIPMISDGNGESTDYCGGYVESFWVNNNTKYKEEAAKFCIYINEKMGVASYETGSGFSGWTTKADESKLNPLFIQIKDLLAEGK
;
A
#
# COMPACT_ATOMS: atom_id res chain seq x y z
N MET A 1 -14.01 12.79 61.75
CA MET A 1 -13.26 14.05 61.74
C MET A 1 -11.97 13.87 60.95
N ARG A 2 -11.81 14.48 59.81
CA ARG A 2 -10.70 14.69 58.88
C ARG A 2 -11.15 14.49 57.42
N LYS A 3 -12.07 15.32 56.99
CA LYS A 3 -12.25 15.76 55.62
C LYS A 3 -12.09 17.29 55.67
N ASN A 4 -11.36 17.86 54.71
CA ASN A 4 -11.09 19.29 54.49
C ASN A 4 -9.67 19.77 54.86
N PHE A 5 -8.67 19.30 54.08
CA PHE A 5 -7.37 20.00 54.09
C PHE A 5 -6.67 20.08 52.72
N PHE A 6 -7.32 19.71 51.63
CA PHE A 6 -6.69 19.74 50.29
C PHE A 6 -7.46 20.56 49.23
N LYS A 7 -8.05 21.68 49.64
CA LYS A 7 -8.74 22.60 48.70
C LYS A 7 -8.39 24.07 48.91
N LYS A 8 -7.15 24.43 49.17
CA LYS A 8 -6.71 25.83 49.21
C LYS A 8 -5.21 26.02 48.95
N VAL A 9 -4.62 25.46 47.91
CA VAL A 9 -3.33 25.90 47.37
C VAL A 9 -3.33 25.54 45.88
N LEU A 10 -3.97 26.30 45.03
CA LEU A 10 -3.70 26.41 43.57
C LEU A 10 -4.50 27.58 42.98
N ALA A 11 -4.27 28.79 43.45
CA ALA A 11 -4.81 29.97 42.80
C ALA A 11 -4.02 31.22 43.23
N VAL A 12 -2.71 31.26 42.98
CA VAL A 12 -1.92 32.52 42.91
C VAL A 12 -0.58 32.13 42.25
N THR A 13 -0.45 32.29 40.95
CA THR A 13 0.78 32.57 40.21
C THR A 13 0.48 32.51 38.70
N LEU A 14 -0.27 33.48 38.18
CA LEU A 14 -0.30 33.79 36.75
C LEU A 14 -0.82 35.24 36.58
N ALA A 15 -0.08 36.22 37.07
CA ALA A 15 -0.31 37.63 36.73
C ALA A 15 0.94 38.41 37.09
N SER A 16 1.93 38.46 36.24
CA SER A 16 2.95 39.52 36.18
C SER A 16 4.05 39.10 35.19
N THR A 17 3.92 39.52 33.93
CA THR A 17 5.00 39.96 33.04
C THR A 17 4.39 40.36 31.67
N MET A 18 3.67 41.46 31.68
CA MET A 18 3.44 42.28 30.50
C MET A 18 3.66 43.71 30.90
N ALA A 19 4.85 44.23 30.70
CA ALA A 19 5.08 45.67 30.48
C ALA A 19 6.57 45.90 30.23
N PHE A 20 6.81 46.79 29.27
CA PHE A 20 8.06 47.51 28.90
C PHE A 20 9.00 46.80 27.93
N SER A 21 8.83 47.23 26.65
CA SER A 21 9.87 47.93 25.93
C SER A 21 9.34 48.49 24.58
N MET A 22 8.70 49.65 24.64
CA MET A 22 8.74 50.61 23.55
C MET A 22 9.78 51.64 23.95
N VAL A 23 10.84 51.76 23.20
CA VAL A 23 11.58 52.98 22.83
C VAL A 23 12.82 52.55 22.05
N GLY A 24 12.95 53.08 20.83
CA GLY A 24 14.16 52.90 20.01
C GLY A 24 13.88 53.11 18.54
N CYS A 25 13.42 54.32 18.15
CA CYS A 25 13.65 54.78 16.78
C CYS A 25 15.16 55.03 16.60
N GLY A 26 15.80 54.18 15.78
CA GLY A 26 17.13 54.36 15.30
C GLY A 26 17.14 53.95 13.85
N ASN A 27 17.21 54.95 12.98
CA ASN A 27 17.40 54.81 11.54
C ASN A 27 18.74 54.13 11.29
N SER A 28 18.68 52.88 10.84
CA SER A 28 19.82 52.17 10.28
C SER A 28 19.34 51.54 8.98
N ASP A 29 19.75 52.10 7.87
CA ASP A 29 19.68 51.47 6.56
C ASP A 29 20.39 50.12 6.59
N SER A 30 19.77 49.09 7.09
CA SER A 30 20.13 47.71 6.78
C SER A 30 19.48 47.37 5.45
N LYS A 31 20.26 47.49 4.37
CA LYS A 31 19.98 46.79 3.13
C LYS A 31 19.61 45.36 3.50
N SER A 32 18.34 45.03 3.44
CA SER A 32 17.93 43.64 3.26
C SER A 32 18.52 43.22 1.92
N GLU A 33 19.61 42.49 1.97
CA GLU A 33 20.02 41.69 0.81
C GLU A 33 18.81 40.79 0.56
N GLY A 34 18.01 41.17 -0.44
CA GLY A 34 16.99 40.34 -1.00
C GLY A 34 17.70 39.04 -1.39
N LYS A 35 17.37 37.90 -0.74
CA LYS A 35 17.68 36.58 -1.31
C LYS A 35 17.23 36.69 -2.76
N LYS A 36 18.19 36.71 -3.68
CA LYS A 36 17.89 36.52 -5.09
C LYS A 36 17.13 35.19 -5.13
N ASP A 37 15.88 35.23 -5.58
CA ASP A 37 15.17 34.05 -5.98
C ASP A 37 16.04 33.44 -7.09
N ASP A 38 16.75 32.37 -6.79
CA ASP A 38 17.65 31.71 -7.72
C ASP A 38 16.90 30.90 -8.76
N GLY A 39 15.57 31.01 -8.77
CA GLY A 39 14.68 30.27 -9.67
C GLY A 39 14.56 28.81 -9.33
N THR A 40 15.07 28.37 -8.17
CA THR A 40 14.95 26.98 -7.73
C THR A 40 13.54 26.69 -7.24
N ILE A 41 12.91 25.66 -7.81
CA ILE A 41 11.61 25.14 -7.43
C ILE A 41 11.82 24.00 -6.46
N THR A 42 11.13 24.02 -5.31
CA THR A 42 11.11 22.88 -4.38
C THR A 42 9.74 22.24 -4.40
N LEU A 43 9.70 20.96 -4.79
CA LEU A 43 8.51 20.12 -4.71
C LEU A 43 8.53 19.30 -3.42
N ASN A 44 7.45 19.38 -2.63
CA ASN A 44 7.28 18.57 -1.44
C ASN A 44 6.56 17.28 -1.85
N VAL A 45 7.22 16.14 -1.65
CA VAL A 45 6.76 14.82 -2.07
C VAL A 45 6.57 13.92 -0.86
N TRP A 46 5.39 13.31 -0.75
CA TRP A 46 5.06 12.45 0.39
C TRP A 46 4.78 11.02 -0.05
N HIS A 47 5.37 10.03 0.66
CA HIS A 47 5.12 8.61 0.41
C HIS A 47 5.23 7.74 1.68
N GLN A 48 4.90 6.44 1.54
CA GLN A 48 4.79 5.52 2.68
C GLN A 48 6.04 4.64 2.93
N TRP A 49 7.06 4.70 2.09
CA TRP A 49 8.26 3.87 2.28
C TRP A 49 9.21 4.53 3.26
N SER A 50 8.99 4.33 4.58
CA SER A 50 9.77 4.94 5.66
C SER A 50 10.89 4.04 6.16
N ASN A 51 10.76 2.72 6.01
CA ASN A 51 11.72 1.75 6.50
C ASN A 51 12.96 1.68 5.60
N ASP A 52 14.15 1.77 6.18
CA ASP A 52 15.43 1.73 5.46
C ASP A 52 15.73 0.36 4.84
N THR A 53 15.11 -0.71 5.32
CA THR A 53 15.20 -2.04 4.73
C THR A 53 14.27 -2.23 3.52
N ASN A 54 13.37 -1.28 3.25
CA ASN A 54 12.51 -1.33 2.08
C ASN A 54 13.28 -0.92 0.83
N GLU A 55 13.51 -1.87 -0.06
CA GLU A 55 14.28 -1.66 -1.29
C GLU A 55 13.68 -0.56 -2.19
N LEU A 56 12.35 -0.42 -2.22
CA LEU A 56 11.69 0.65 -2.99
C LEU A 56 12.04 2.04 -2.46
N LYS A 57 12.36 2.21 -1.16
CA LYS A 57 12.86 3.48 -0.63
C LYS A 57 14.19 3.87 -1.28
N GLY A 58 15.15 2.94 -1.31
CA GLY A 58 16.44 3.18 -1.96
C GLY A 58 16.30 3.52 -3.44
N ARG A 59 15.45 2.78 -4.17
CA ARG A 59 15.16 3.03 -5.58
C ARG A 59 14.49 4.40 -5.81
N TYR A 60 13.59 4.81 -4.93
CA TYR A 60 13.00 6.14 -4.96
C TYR A 60 14.06 7.24 -4.79
N GLU A 61 14.94 7.10 -3.80
CA GLU A 61 16.02 8.06 -3.54
C GLU A 61 17.00 8.16 -4.72
N GLU A 62 17.31 7.04 -5.38
CA GLU A 62 18.11 7.01 -6.62
C GLU A 62 17.40 7.75 -7.76
N ALA A 63 16.11 7.50 -7.94
CA ALA A 63 15.31 8.16 -8.96
C ALA A 63 15.22 9.67 -8.72
N VAL A 64 15.04 10.11 -7.47
CA VAL A 64 15.07 11.55 -7.10
C VAL A 64 16.41 12.18 -7.43
N LYS A 65 17.54 11.56 -7.04
CA LYS A 65 18.89 12.08 -7.37
C LYS A 65 19.10 12.20 -8.87
N ALA A 66 18.62 11.23 -9.66
CA ALA A 66 18.71 11.28 -11.11
C ALA A 66 17.86 12.42 -11.69
N TYR A 67 16.62 12.58 -11.19
CA TYR A 67 15.74 13.66 -11.63
C TYR A 67 16.32 15.04 -11.35
N GLU A 68 16.83 15.28 -10.13
CA GLU A 68 17.46 16.57 -9.76
C GLU A 68 18.73 16.88 -10.57
N LYS A 69 19.49 15.85 -10.95
CA LYS A 69 20.65 16.00 -11.82
C LYS A 69 20.26 16.49 -13.23
N ASP A 70 19.18 15.92 -13.77
CA ASP A 70 18.70 16.27 -15.10
C ASP A 70 17.86 17.56 -15.10
N ASN A 71 17.35 17.99 -13.94
CA ASN A 71 16.53 19.19 -13.73
C ASN A 71 17.12 20.05 -12.60
N PRO A 72 18.27 20.73 -12.81
CA PRO A 72 19.04 21.38 -11.74
C PRO A 72 18.31 22.53 -11.03
N ASN A 73 17.26 23.07 -11.65
CA ASN A 73 16.38 24.09 -11.07
C ASN A 73 15.24 23.50 -10.22
N VAL A 74 15.10 22.16 -10.11
CA VAL A 74 14.09 21.49 -9.29
C VAL A 74 14.76 20.74 -8.15
N LYS A 75 14.23 20.90 -6.94
CA LYS A 75 14.62 20.17 -5.74
C LYS A 75 13.41 19.38 -5.22
N ILE A 76 13.66 18.17 -4.77
CA ILE A 76 12.64 17.29 -4.20
C ILE A 76 12.86 17.20 -2.70
N LYS A 77 11.88 17.67 -1.94
CA LYS A 77 11.85 17.48 -0.49
C LYS A 77 10.88 16.34 -0.16
N THR A 78 11.41 15.24 0.31
CA THR A 78 10.62 14.05 0.62
C THR A 78 10.23 14.01 2.09
N GLU A 79 8.98 13.58 2.38
CA GLU A 79 8.50 13.21 3.71
C GLU A 79 7.93 11.79 3.66
N THR A 80 8.33 10.95 4.62
CA THR A 80 7.92 9.55 4.69
C THR A 80 7.35 9.21 6.05
N LEU A 81 6.37 8.32 6.07
CA LEU A 81 5.75 7.75 7.26
C LEU A 81 5.44 6.28 7.00
N ASP A 82 5.31 5.47 8.06
CA ASP A 82 4.76 4.13 7.89
C ASP A 82 3.33 4.18 7.32
N THR A 83 2.88 3.07 6.72
CA THR A 83 1.64 3.04 5.95
C THR A 83 0.42 3.57 6.69
N GLU A 84 0.22 3.21 7.97
CA GLU A 84 -0.98 3.60 8.70
C GLU A 84 -0.91 5.05 9.21
N ALA A 85 0.27 5.49 9.66
CA ALA A 85 0.49 6.90 10.00
C ALA A 85 0.39 7.78 8.74
N TYR A 86 0.93 7.30 7.60
CA TYR A 86 0.81 7.98 6.31
C TYR A 86 -0.64 8.18 5.89
N LYS A 87 -1.47 7.13 5.89
CA LYS A 87 -2.90 7.21 5.58
C LYS A 87 -3.63 8.20 6.47
N THR A 88 -3.35 8.15 7.77
CA THR A 88 -3.96 9.07 8.74
C THR A 88 -3.60 10.52 8.45
N LYS A 89 -2.30 10.78 8.24
CA LYS A 89 -1.79 12.14 8.03
C LYS A 89 -2.24 12.71 6.69
N ILE A 90 -2.13 11.95 5.59
CA ILE A 90 -2.52 12.42 4.27
C ILE A 90 -4.02 12.75 4.20
N ASN A 91 -4.89 11.93 4.81
CA ASN A 91 -6.32 12.21 4.89
C ASN A 91 -6.61 13.51 5.69
N ALA A 92 -5.88 13.75 6.77
CA ALA A 92 -6.03 14.98 7.56
C ALA A 92 -5.60 16.22 6.75
N GLU A 93 -4.49 16.16 6.00
CA GLU A 93 -4.03 17.24 5.14
C GLU A 93 -5.04 17.54 4.01
N PHE A 94 -5.58 16.52 3.35
CA PHE A 94 -6.57 16.68 2.28
C PHE A 94 -7.98 16.99 2.78
N ALA A 95 -8.29 16.81 4.06
CA ALA A 95 -9.49 17.39 4.67
C ALA A 95 -9.43 18.93 4.68
N GLY A 96 -8.22 19.51 4.68
CA GLY A 96 -7.94 20.92 4.45
C GLY A 96 -7.49 21.18 2.99
N ASP A 97 -6.56 22.11 2.85
CA ASP A 97 -6.03 22.54 1.55
C ASP A 97 -4.76 21.80 1.11
N ALA A 98 -4.18 20.95 1.97
CA ALA A 98 -2.92 20.22 1.74
C ALA A 98 -1.77 21.10 1.19
N LYS A 99 -1.64 22.36 1.67
CA LYS A 99 -0.75 23.39 1.11
C LYS A 99 0.74 23.06 1.13
N GLY A 100 1.13 22.07 1.94
CA GLY A 100 2.52 21.64 2.07
C GLY A 100 2.90 20.44 1.21
N ILE A 101 2.03 20.02 0.30
CA ILE A 101 2.19 18.80 -0.49
C ILE A 101 2.00 19.15 -1.96
N ASP A 102 2.98 18.84 -2.81
CA ASP A 102 2.88 19.03 -4.26
C ASP A 102 2.59 17.72 -4.97
N VAL A 103 3.30 16.63 -4.59
CA VAL A 103 3.13 15.29 -5.12
C VAL A 103 3.01 14.30 -3.96
N PHE A 104 2.13 13.32 -4.07
CA PHE A 104 1.91 12.36 -3.00
C PHE A 104 1.56 10.97 -3.53
N TYR A 105 2.01 9.94 -2.83
CA TYR A 105 1.63 8.56 -3.10
C TYR A 105 0.19 8.30 -2.67
N TRP A 106 -0.61 7.63 -3.49
CA TRP A 106 -1.98 7.24 -3.14
C TRP A 106 -2.49 6.07 -3.98
N TRP A 107 -3.57 5.46 -3.52
CA TRP A 107 -4.25 4.37 -4.22
C TRP A 107 -5.36 4.91 -5.12
N GLY A 108 -5.42 4.40 -6.35
CA GLY A 108 -6.43 4.73 -7.34
C GLY A 108 -7.80 4.10 -7.08
N ALA A 109 -8.58 3.94 -8.14
CA ALA A 109 -9.94 3.41 -8.12
C ALA A 109 -10.83 4.13 -7.09
N GLY A 110 -11.65 3.41 -6.32
CA GLY A 110 -12.56 4.00 -5.33
C GLY A 110 -11.88 4.82 -4.24
N THR A 111 -10.58 4.57 -3.95
CA THR A 111 -9.85 5.28 -2.92
C THR A 111 -9.55 6.72 -3.32
N ALA A 112 -9.09 6.94 -4.55
CA ALA A 112 -8.80 8.28 -5.06
C ALA A 112 -10.06 9.04 -5.47
N LYS A 113 -11.17 8.35 -5.79
CA LYS A 113 -12.39 8.99 -6.27
C LYS A 113 -12.85 10.16 -5.39
N LYS A 114 -12.75 10.04 -4.07
CA LYS A 114 -13.10 11.11 -3.13
C LYS A 114 -12.26 12.37 -3.31
N LEU A 115 -10.97 12.21 -3.62
CA LEU A 115 -10.06 13.33 -3.87
C LEU A 115 -10.32 13.96 -5.24
N VAL A 116 -10.63 13.12 -6.24
CA VAL A 116 -11.01 13.60 -7.60
C VAL A 116 -12.31 14.39 -7.54
N ASP A 117 -13.37 13.83 -6.94
CA ASP A 117 -14.68 14.49 -6.82
C ASP A 117 -14.59 15.81 -6.02
N ALA A 118 -13.68 15.89 -5.07
CA ALA A 118 -13.42 17.11 -4.30
C ALA A 118 -12.49 18.11 -5.01
N GLY A 119 -12.03 17.82 -6.24
CA GLY A 119 -11.12 18.66 -7.00
C GLY A 119 -9.74 18.84 -6.38
N LYS A 120 -9.30 17.88 -5.52
CA LYS A 120 -8.05 17.95 -4.78
C LYS A 120 -6.85 17.47 -5.59
N VAL A 121 -7.06 16.71 -6.66
CA VAL A 121 -6.02 16.15 -7.53
C VAL A 121 -6.12 16.74 -8.94
N MET A 122 -4.99 16.89 -9.58
CA MET A 122 -4.87 17.49 -10.90
C MET A 122 -4.92 16.40 -11.99
N ALA A 123 -5.69 16.65 -13.07
CA ALA A 123 -5.64 15.81 -14.26
C ALA A 123 -4.31 16.02 -15.01
N LEU A 124 -3.78 14.95 -15.59
CA LEU A 124 -2.47 14.94 -16.24
C LEU A 124 -2.55 14.97 -17.79
N ASP A 125 -3.75 14.97 -18.39
CA ASP A 125 -3.92 14.83 -19.85
C ASP A 125 -3.05 15.80 -20.65
N ASP A 126 -2.96 17.06 -20.22
CA ASP A 126 -2.19 18.12 -20.89
C ASP A 126 -0.67 17.89 -20.84
N TYR A 127 -0.20 16.98 -19.98
CA TYR A 127 1.22 16.67 -19.76
C TYR A 127 1.64 15.33 -20.35
N LEU A 128 0.69 14.55 -20.91
CA LEU A 128 0.92 13.23 -21.46
C LEU A 128 1.21 13.31 -22.97
N THR A 129 2.47 13.16 -23.34
CA THR A 129 2.86 13.03 -24.75
C THR A 129 2.53 11.62 -25.27
N ASP A 130 2.47 11.47 -26.61
CA ASP A 130 2.28 10.13 -27.23
C ASP A 130 3.41 9.17 -26.87
N ASP A 131 4.62 9.66 -26.70
CA ASP A 131 5.77 8.87 -26.24
C ASP A 131 5.53 8.31 -24.84
N VAL A 132 5.07 9.15 -23.88
CA VAL A 132 4.74 8.69 -22.52
C VAL A 132 3.63 7.65 -22.56
N LYS A 133 2.56 7.90 -23.33
CA LYS A 133 1.43 6.97 -23.45
C LYS A 133 1.84 5.63 -24.03
N SER A 134 2.73 5.62 -25.03
CA SER A 134 3.20 4.40 -25.70
C SER A 134 4.05 3.49 -24.81
N ARG A 135 4.58 4.01 -23.71
CA ARG A 135 5.40 3.24 -22.76
C ARG A 135 4.60 2.63 -21.62
N MET A 136 3.33 3.06 -21.43
CA MET A 136 2.44 2.45 -20.45
C MET A 136 1.91 1.09 -20.94
N VAL A 137 1.75 0.14 -20.03
CA VAL A 137 1.15 -1.17 -20.33
C VAL A 137 -0.33 -1.00 -20.63
N GLU A 138 -0.84 -1.67 -21.64
CA GLU A 138 -2.27 -1.63 -22.01
C GLU A 138 -3.14 -2.01 -20.82
N GLY A 139 -4.19 -1.24 -20.56
CA GLY A 139 -5.12 -1.45 -19.44
C GLY A 139 -4.62 -1.01 -18.07
N SER A 140 -3.37 -0.53 -17.95
CA SER A 140 -2.79 -0.14 -16.66
C SER A 140 -3.34 1.19 -16.11
N THR A 141 -4.03 1.99 -16.91
CA THR A 141 -4.51 3.34 -16.54
C THR A 141 -5.90 3.35 -15.90
N SER A 142 -6.66 2.26 -16.01
CA SER A 142 -8.10 2.23 -15.68
C SER A 142 -8.46 2.68 -14.26
N ALA A 143 -7.59 2.40 -13.28
CA ALA A 143 -7.81 2.81 -11.89
C ALA A 143 -7.50 4.29 -11.61
N PHE A 144 -6.98 5.01 -12.60
CA PHE A 144 -6.57 6.41 -12.51
C PHE A 144 -7.39 7.33 -13.41
N GLU A 145 -8.35 6.74 -14.15
CA GLU A 145 -9.25 7.45 -15.05
C GLU A 145 -10.59 7.74 -14.35
N TYR A 146 -11.00 9.00 -14.37
CA TYR A 146 -12.28 9.45 -13.83
C TYR A 146 -12.89 10.48 -14.80
N ASP A 147 -14.15 10.28 -15.15
CA ASP A 147 -14.89 11.17 -16.06
C ASP A 147 -14.16 11.48 -17.38
N GLY A 148 -13.47 10.46 -17.91
CA GLY A 148 -12.73 10.54 -19.18
C GLY A 148 -11.41 11.31 -19.11
N LYS A 149 -10.89 11.60 -17.92
CA LYS A 149 -9.59 12.24 -17.69
C LYS A 149 -8.66 11.33 -16.89
N LEU A 150 -7.37 11.40 -17.17
CA LEU A 150 -6.33 10.68 -16.44
C LEU A 150 -5.73 11.56 -15.33
N TYR A 151 -5.86 11.16 -14.08
CA TYR A 151 -5.39 11.91 -12.91
C TYR A 151 -4.05 11.42 -12.36
N SER A 152 -3.61 10.25 -12.78
CA SER A 152 -2.27 9.76 -12.53
C SER A 152 -1.85 8.77 -13.60
N THR A 153 -0.55 8.49 -13.71
CA THR A 153 -0.03 7.40 -14.54
C THR A 153 0.17 6.14 -13.68
N PRO A 154 0.09 4.93 -14.22
CA PRO A 154 0.29 3.71 -13.44
C PRO A 154 1.69 3.67 -12.86
N MET A 155 1.86 3.05 -11.69
CA MET A 155 3.17 2.71 -11.16
C MET A 155 3.39 1.21 -11.29
N PHE A 156 2.80 0.41 -10.44
CA PHE A 156 2.82 -1.04 -10.54
C PHE A 156 1.49 -1.68 -10.13
N SER A 157 1.29 -2.92 -10.52
CA SER A 157 0.19 -3.75 -10.03
C SER A 157 0.68 -4.82 -9.07
N TRP A 158 -0.22 -5.28 -8.24
CA TRP A 158 -0.03 -6.44 -7.38
C TRP A 158 -1.28 -7.33 -7.43
N TYR A 159 -1.10 -8.58 -7.07
CA TYR A 159 -2.17 -9.56 -7.05
C TYR A 159 -2.13 -10.38 -5.78
N MET A 160 -3.30 -10.67 -5.23
CA MET A 160 -3.44 -11.42 -3.99
C MET A 160 -3.16 -12.91 -4.24
N THR A 161 -2.29 -13.49 -3.41
CA THR A 161 -1.91 -14.88 -3.43
C THR A 161 -1.93 -15.48 -2.03
N LEU A 162 -1.93 -16.80 -1.92
CA LEU A 162 -1.76 -17.53 -0.68
C LEU A 162 -0.31 -18.01 -0.57
N PHE A 163 0.46 -17.43 0.32
CA PHE A 163 1.82 -17.88 0.64
C PHE A 163 1.77 -19.01 1.66
N CYS A 164 2.53 -20.08 1.44
CA CYS A 164 2.59 -21.26 2.30
C CYS A 164 4.03 -21.64 2.64
N ASN A 165 4.29 -21.93 3.90
CA ASN A 165 5.54 -22.51 4.39
C ASN A 165 5.50 -24.04 4.30
N LYS A 166 6.12 -24.61 3.27
CA LYS A 166 6.13 -26.06 3.00
C LYS A 166 6.64 -26.87 4.18
N THR A 167 7.70 -26.40 4.85
CA THR A 167 8.27 -27.07 6.01
C THR A 167 7.22 -27.30 7.11
N LEU A 168 6.35 -26.32 7.37
CA LEU A 168 5.30 -26.46 8.38
C LEU A 168 4.16 -27.37 7.88
N PHE A 169 3.83 -27.33 6.60
CA PHE A 169 2.86 -28.25 5.99
C PHE A 169 3.34 -29.70 6.09
N ASP A 170 4.58 -29.98 5.75
CA ASP A 170 5.20 -31.31 5.83
C ASP A 170 5.22 -31.82 7.29
N LYS A 171 5.61 -30.99 8.26
CA LYS A 171 5.61 -31.32 9.69
C LYS A 171 4.22 -31.66 10.21
N ALA A 172 3.17 -30.99 9.71
CA ALA A 172 1.78 -31.23 10.11
C ALA A 172 1.14 -32.40 9.34
N GLY A 173 1.79 -32.95 8.30
CA GLY A 173 1.18 -33.88 7.36
C GLY A 173 -0.01 -33.26 6.62
N ALA A 174 0.02 -31.94 6.40
CA ALA A 174 -1.01 -31.21 5.69
C ALA A 174 -0.69 -31.15 4.19
N LYS A 175 -1.73 -31.07 3.36
CA LYS A 175 -1.58 -30.77 1.92
C LYS A 175 -1.69 -29.27 1.70
N LEU A 176 -0.99 -28.75 0.70
CA LEU A 176 -1.20 -27.40 0.19
C LEU A 176 -2.62 -27.29 -0.37
N PRO A 177 -3.43 -26.28 0.04
CA PRO A 177 -4.84 -26.23 -0.28
C PRO A 177 -5.09 -25.65 -1.68
N GLU A 178 -5.88 -26.36 -2.49
CA GLU A 178 -6.41 -25.88 -3.77
C GLU A 178 -7.88 -25.43 -3.64
N THR A 179 -8.59 -25.97 -2.62
CA THR A 179 -9.98 -25.65 -2.33
C THR A 179 -10.15 -25.09 -0.91
N TYR A 180 -11.29 -24.40 -0.68
CA TYR A 180 -11.63 -23.89 0.65
C TYR A 180 -11.74 -25.02 1.70
N ASP A 181 -12.27 -26.15 1.33
CA ASP A 181 -12.39 -27.31 2.25
C ASP A 181 -10.99 -27.85 2.61
N GLU A 182 -10.09 -27.92 1.64
CA GLU A 182 -8.69 -28.30 1.90
C GLU A 182 -7.97 -27.25 2.76
N LEU A 183 -8.26 -25.94 2.59
CA LEU A 183 -7.76 -24.90 3.47
C LEU A 183 -8.22 -25.12 4.91
N VAL A 184 -9.51 -25.44 5.13
CA VAL A 184 -10.04 -25.75 6.46
C VAL A 184 -9.36 -26.99 7.05
N ASP A 185 -9.10 -28.02 6.26
CA ASP A 185 -8.43 -29.24 6.72
C ASP A 185 -6.94 -29.01 6.99
N ALA A 186 -6.26 -28.19 6.17
CA ALA A 186 -4.90 -27.75 6.44
C ALA A 186 -4.81 -27.00 7.77
N VAL A 187 -5.72 -26.05 8.04
CA VAL A 187 -5.81 -25.34 9.31
C VAL A 187 -5.91 -26.29 10.50
N LYS A 188 -6.77 -27.32 10.43
CA LYS A 188 -6.93 -28.29 11.52
C LYS A 188 -5.63 -29.05 11.81
N LYS A 189 -4.89 -29.44 10.77
CA LYS A 189 -3.61 -30.14 10.90
C LYS A 189 -2.50 -29.22 11.40
N LEU A 190 -2.38 -28.04 10.84
CA LEU A 190 -1.37 -27.05 11.24
C LEU A 190 -1.50 -26.63 12.71
N LYS A 191 -2.72 -26.60 13.25
CA LYS A 191 -2.99 -26.33 14.68
C LYS A 191 -2.43 -27.39 15.63
N THR A 192 -2.01 -28.56 15.16
CA THR A 192 -1.35 -29.56 16.00
C THR A 192 0.11 -29.21 16.28
N LEU A 193 0.67 -28.25 15.58
CA LEU A 193 2.02 -27.75 15.79
C LEU A 193 2.04 -26.68 16.88
N ASP A 194 2.81 -26.91 17.94
CA ASP A 194 2.96 -25.95 19.03
C ASP A 194 3.55 -24.62 18.56
N GLY A 195 2.95 -23.51 18.96
CA GLY A 195 3.43 -22.16 18.66
C GLY A 195 3.28 -21.71 17.20
N VAL A 196 2.51 -22.48 16.38
CA VAL A 196 2.26 -22.15 14.97
C VAL A 196 0.85 -21.62 14.77
N THR A 197 0.74 -20.44 14.20
CA THR A 197 -0.52 -19.89 13.67
C THR A 197 -0.77 -20.45 12.28
N PRO A 198 -1.92 -21.11 12.00
CA PRO A 198 -2.17 -21.68 10.68
C PRO A 198 -2.16 -20.64 9.54
N LEU A 199 -2.80 -19.47 9.74
CA LEU A 199 -2.92 -18.40 8.76
C LEU A 199 -2.70 -17.05 9.45
N ALA A 200 -1.57 -16.39 9.22
CA ALA A 200 -1.32 -15.07 9.78
C ALA A 200 -2.25 -14.02 9.16
N ALA A 201 -2.90 -13.23 10.02
CA ALA A 201 -3.72 -12.09 9.62
C ALA A 201 -3.44 -10.91 10.54
N GLY A 202 -2.89 -9.85 10.02
CA GLY A 202 -2.65 -8.60 10.73
C GLY A 202 -3.95 -7.79 10.87
N ALA A 203 -4.93 -8.32 11.62
CA ALA A 203 -6.30 -7.81 11.60
C ALA A 203 -6.49 -6.49 12.38
N LYS A 204 -5.48 -6.06 13.14
CA LYS A 204 -5.41 -4.70 13.71
C LYS A 204 -5.45 -3.65 12.58
N ASP A 205 -4.77 -3.92 11.49
CA ASP A 205 -4.83 -3.11 10.29
C ASP A 205 -5.99 -3.64 9.41
N GLY A 206 -7.13 -2.99 9.46
CA GLY A 206 -8.40 -3.49 8.91
C GLY A 206 -8.33 -4.00 7.45
N TRP A 207 -7.42 -3.48 6.63
CA TRP A 207 -7.23 -3.94 5.25
C TRP A 207 -6.70 -5.38 5.14
N ASN A 208 -5.86 -5.83 6.09
CA ASN A 208 -5.39 -7.21 6.14
C ASN A 208 -6.54 -8.21 6.40
N ALA A 209 -7.44 -7.86 7.33
CA ALA A 209 -8.64 -8.66 7.55
C ALA A 209 -9.56 -8.65 6.31
N ALA A 210 -9.67 -7.49 5.65
CA ALA A 210 -10.43 -7.34 4.42
C ALA A 210 -9.89 -8.22 3.29
N PHE A 211 -8.58 -8.45 3.19
CA PHE A 211 -7.98 -9.33 2.18
C PHE A 211 -8.52 -10.76 2.26
N VAL A 212 -8.66 -11.31 3.46
CA VAL A 212 -9.24 -12.66 3.63
C VAL A 212 -10.67 -12.70 3.12
N TYR A 213 -11.48 -11.70 3.47
CA TYR A 213 -12.88 -11.61 3.00
C TYR A 213 -12.95 -11.41 1.48
N GLN A 214 -12.14 -10.49 0.92
CA GLN A 214 -12.12 -10.20 -0.52
C GLN A 214 -11.71 -11.43 -1.34
N ALA A 215 -10.71 -12.17 -0.86
CA ALA A 215 -10.28 -13.43 -1.48
C ALA A 215 -11.44 -14.44 -1.57
N LEU A 216 -12.18 -14.64 -0.48
CA LEU A 216 -13.33 -15.54 -0.45
C LEU A 216 -14.52 -14.99 -1.24
N ALA A 217 -14.77 -13.68 -1.19
CA ALA A 217 -15.84 -13.05 -1.96
C ALA A 217 -15.62 -13.22 -3.47
N LEU A 218 -14.38 -13.00 -3.95
CA LEU A 218 -14.06 -13.23 -5.36
C LEU A 218 -14.35 -14.68 -5.79
N ARG A 219 -14.02 -15.66 -4.95
CA ARG A 219 -14.32 -17.09 -5.23
C ARG A 219 -15.81 -17.40 -5.19
N GLU A 220 -16.61 -16.70 -4.36
CA GLU A 220 -18.06 -16.89 -4.28
C GLU A 220 -18.80 -16.24 -5.45
N VAL A 221 -18.48 -14.99 -5.78
CA VAL A 221 -19.28 -14.21 -6.74
C VAL A 221 -18.65 -14.06 -8.12
N GLY A 222 -17.37 -14.40 -8.27
CA GLY A 222 -16.57 -14.24 -9.48
C GLY A 222 -16.25 -12.76 -9.80
N ALA A 223 -15.37 -12.53 -10.78
CA ALA A 223 -15.02 -11.19 -11.23
C ALA A 223 -16.23 -10.38 -11.70
N THR A 224 -17.18 -11.02 -12.40
CA THR A 224 -18.43 -10.38 -12.83
C THR A 224 -19.24 -9.88 -11.64
N GLY A 225 -19.42 -10.71 -10.60
CA GLY A 225 -20.16 -10.34 -9.39
C GLY A 225 -19.51 -9.16 -8.65
N VAL A 226 -18.16 -9.17 -8.56
CA VAL A 226 -17.40 -8.04 -7.97
C VAL A 226 -17.62 -6.76 -8.78
N ASN A 227 -17.53 -6.80 -10.11
CA ASN A 227 -17.75 -5.63 -10.97
C ASN A 227 -19.20 -5.10 -10.87
N GLU A 228 -20.18 -5.97 -10.74
CA GLU A 228 -21.58 -5.57 -10.53
C GLU A 228 -21.77 -4.87 -9.18
N MET A 229 -21.12 -5.31 -8.13
CA MET A 229 -21.14 -4.64 -6.82
C MET A 229 -20.43 -3.27 -6.88
N LEU A 230 -19.24 -3.20 -7.48
CA LEU A 230 -18.49 -1.95 -7.63
C LEU A 230 -19.25 -0.91 -8.47
N SER A 231 -20.04 -1.36 -9.44
CA SER A 231 -20.92 -0.50 -10.26
C SER A 231 -22.27 -0.18 -9.63
N GLY A 232 -22.54 -0.65 -8.40
CA GLY A 232 -23.80 -0.42 -7.69
C GLY A 232 -24.98 -1.25 -8.18
N LYS A 233 -24.76 -2.26 -9.04
CA LYS A 233 -25.80 -3.20 -9.49
C LYS A 233 -26.09 -4.30 -8.48
N LYS A 234 -25.16 -4.57 -7.58
CA LYS A 234 -25.29 -5.51 -6.47
C LYS A 234 -24.88 -4.87 -5.15
N GLU A 235 -25.26 -5.50 -4.05
CA GLU A 235 -24.97 -5.05 -2.70
C GLU A 235 -24.24 -6.13 -1.90
N PHE A 236 -23.49 -5.74 -0.84
CA PHE A 236 -22.88 -6.67 0.11
C PHE A 236 -23.91 -7.56 0.84
N GLY A 237 -25.17 -7.19 0.81
CA GLY A 237 -26.29 -7.98 1.31
C GLY A 237 -26.70 -9.16 0.44
N ASP A 238 -26.18 -9.30 -0.77
CA ASP A 238 -26.50 -10.39 -1.69
C ASP A 238 -25.93 -11.73 -1.22
N GLU A 239 -26.54 -12.83 -1.66
CA GLU A 239 -26.31 -14.17 -1.11
C GLU A 239 -24.85 -14.62 -1.25
N GLY A 240 -24.19 -14.36 -2.38
CA GLY A 240 -22.78 -14.72 -2.58
C GLY A 240 -21.86 -14.03 -1.58
N TYR A 241 -22.08 -12.74 -1.30
CA TYR A 241 -21.30 -12.00 -0.30
C TYR A 241 -21.56 -12.48 1.13
N LYS A 242 -22.80 -12.88 1.45
CA LYS A 242 -23.14 -13.52 2.74
C LYS A 242 -22.42 -14.85 2.90
N LYS A 243 -22.36 -15.68 1.85
CA LYS A 243 -21.63 -16.95 1.87
C LYS A 243 -20.13 -16.72 2.11
N ALA A 244 -19.53 -15.72 1.44
CA ALA A 244 -18.13 -15.35 1.69
C ALA A 244 -17.90 -14.92 3.15
N ALA A 245 -18.81 -14.13 3.73
CA ALA A 245 -18.76 -13.75 5.13
C ALA A 245 -18.88 -14.95 6.07
N GLN A 246 -19.78 -15.88 5.79
CA GLN A 246 -19.92 -17.13 6.56
C GLN A 246 -18.64 -17.98 6.52
N LYS A 247 -17.98 -18.08 5.36
CA LYS A 247 -16.70 -18.78 5.23
C LYS A 247 -15.59 -18.07 6.01
N SER A 248 -15.56 -16.73 6.00
CA SER A 248 -14.63 -15.95 6.83
C SER A 248 -14.88 -16.19 8.33
N ILE A 249 -16.14 -16.17 8.77
CA ILE A 249 -16.54 -16.48 10.15
C ILE A 249 -16.13 -17.92 10.52
N ARG A 250 -16.26 -18.87 9.59
CA ARG A 250 -15.83 -20.25 9.83
C ARG A 250 -14.33 -20.34 10.11
N LEU A 251 -13.48 -19.60 9.35
CA LEU A 251 -12.06 -19.54 9.61
C LEU A 251 -11.75 -18.96 11.01
N ILE A 252 -12.48 -17.93 11.43
CA ILE A 252 -12.36 -17.36 12.78
C ILE A 252 -12.75 -18.42 13.85
N GLN A 253 -13.88 -19.08 13.67
CA GLN A 253 -14.40 -20.09 14.62
C GLN A 253 -13.44 -21.27 14.84
N ILE A 254 -12.74 -21.70 13.78
CA ILE A 254 -11.72 -22.76 13.88
C ILE A 254 -10.36 -22.23 14.34
N ARG A 255 -10.26 -20.93 14.71
CA ARG A 255 -9.03 -20.27 15.17
C ARG A 255 -7.89 -20.35 14.15
N SER A 256 -8.19 -20.14 12.88
CA SER A 256 -7.18 -20.10 11.81
C SER A 256 -6.13 -19.02 12.04
N PHE A 257 -6.53 -17.90 12.63
CA PHE A 257 -5.72 -16.68 12.80
C PHE A 257 -5.02 -16.60 14.17
N GLY A 258 -4.97 -17.70 14.92
CA GLY A 258 -4.43 -17.69 16.29
C GLY A 258 -5.43 -17.14 17.32
N GLU A 259 -4.93 -16.68 18.47
CA GLU A 259 -5.79 -16.24 19.59
C GLU A 259 -6.16 -14.76 19.53
N ASN A 260 -5.22 -13.87 19.15
CA ASN A 260 -5.39 -12.42 19.22
C ASN A 260 -5.08 -11.73 17.88
N PRO A 261 -5.77 -12.06 16.77
CA PRO A 261 -5.46 -11.48 15.45
C PRO A 261 -5.72 -9.95 15.38
N LEU A 262 -6.62 -9.42 16.23
CA LEU A 262 -6.94 -7.99 16.28
C LEU A 262 -5.86 -7.14 16.97
N GLU A 263 -4.92 -7.75 17.66
CA GLU A 263 -3.80 -7.08 18.31
C GLU A 263 -2.55 -7.00 17.40
N GLN A 264 -2.52 -7.81 16.34
CA GLN A 264 -1.42 -7.93 15.40
C GLN A 264 -1.66 -7.04 14.17
N GLY A 265 -0.69 -6.19 13.85
CA GLY A 265 -0.63 -5.41 12.63
C GLY A 265 -0.07 -6.21 11.45
N ASN A 266 0.04 -5.56 10.30
CA ASN A 266 0.62 -6.15 9.10
C ASN A 266 2.04 -6.68 9.35
N ASP A 267 2.88 -5.86 9.99
CA ASP A 267 4.30 -6.21 10.20
C ASP A 267 4.47 -7.35 11.20
N ASP A 268 3.61 -7.42 12.23
CA ASP A 268 3.58 -8.55 13.17
C ASP A 268 3.24 -9.86 12.44
N ALA A 269 2.27 -9.81 11.53
CA ALA A 269 1.84 -10.98 10.76
C ALA A 269 2.88 -11.39 9.69
N ASN A 270 3.58 -10.43 9.07
CA ASN A 270 4.72 -10.69 8.20
C ASN A 270 5.82 -11.40 8.99
N ALA A 271 6.26 -10.80 10.10
CA ALA A 271 7.30 -11.35 10.96
C ALA A 271 6.94 -12.75 11.51
N ALA A 272 5.65 -13.00 11.82
CA ALA A 272 5.22 -14.34 12.23
C ALA A 272 5.42 -15.38 11.12
N PHE A 273 5.13 -15.04 9.86
CA PHE A 273 5.37 -15.94 8.73
C PHE A 273 6.87 -16.09 8.43
N GLU A 274 7.61 -15.00 8.33
CA GLU A 274 9.03 -14.93 8.01
C GLU A 274 9.91 -15.61 9.07
N ASN A 275 9.40 -15.76 10.30
CA ASN A 275 10.06 -16.49 11.38
C ASN A 275 9.51 -17.90 11.63
N GLY A 276 8.74 -18.44 10.67
CA GLY A 276 8.20 -19.80 10.74
C GLY A 276 7.21 -20.03 11.89
N LYS A 277 6.61 -18.94 12.43
CA LYS A 277 5.55 -18.98 13.45
C LYS A 277 4.15 -18.95 12.85
N ALA A 278 4.03 -18.74 11.54
CA ALA A 278 2.80 -18.90 10.79
C ALA A 278 3.04 -19.74 9.54
N ALA A 279 2.05 -20.58 9.20
CA ALA A 279 2.16 -21.54 8.10
C ALA A 279 1.65 -20.96 6.78
N MET A 280 0.70 -20.05 6.83
CA MET A 280 0.09 -19.42 5.65
C MET A 280 -0.08 -17.92 5.85
N ARG A 281 -0.12 -17.19 4.72
CA ARG A 281 -0.49 -15.78 4.65
C ARG A 281 -1.17 -15.45 3.33
N ILE A 282 -2.36 -14.85 3.37
CA ILE A 282 -2.98 -14.22 2.20
C ILE A 282 -2.45 -12.80 2.12
N MET A 283 -1.71 -12.48 1.05
CA MET A 283 -1.06 -11.19 0.88
C MET A 283 -0.92 -10.83 -0.60
N GLY A 284 -0.64 -9.57 -0.89
CA GLY A 284 -0.29 -9.14 -2.24
C GLY A 284 1.08 -9.65 -2.67
N SER A 285 1.28 -9.75 -3.97
CA SER A 285 2.50 -10.31 -4.58
C SER A 285 3.81 -9.64 -4.15
N TRP A 286 3.75 -8.39 -3.66
CA TRP A 286 4.93 -7.71 -3.09
C TRP A 286 5.58 -8.47 -1.93
N PHE A 287 4.81 -9.30 -1.22
CA PHE A 287 5.33 -10.09 -0.10
C PHE A 287 6.38 -11.10 -0.53
N ALA A 288 6.41 -11.48 -1.82
CA ALA A 288 7.48 -12.32 -2.36
C ALA A 288 8.87 -11.68 -2.17
N ASN A 289 8.98 -10.35 -2.38
CA ASN A 289 10.23 -9.65 -2.13
C ASN A 289 10.60 -9.63 -0.64
N ASN A 290 9.64 -9.37 0.25
CA ASN A 290 9.88 -9.36 1.70
C ASN A 290 10.49 -10.69 2.18
N VAL A 291 9.96 -11.83 1.73
CA VAL A 291 10.46 -13.17 2.08
C VAL A 291 11.95 -13.37 1.72
N TYR A 292 12.43 -12.70 0.67
CA TYR A 292 13.82 -12.82 0.20
C TYR A 292 14.76 -11.73 0.72
N THR A 293 14.25 -10.58 1.15
CA THR A 293 15.06 -9.41 1.50
C THR A 293 15.06 -9.06 2.98
N ASP A 294 14.13 -9.62 3.78
CA ASP A 294 14.14 -9.38 5.23
C ASP A 294 15.29 -10.16 5.89
N GLU A 295 16.34 -9.44 6.27
CA GLU A 295 17.51 -10.00 6.96
C GLU A 295 17.18 -10.57 8.35
N ALA A 296 16.05 -10.18 8.95
CA ALA A 296 15.57 -10.71 10.22
C ALA A 296 14.76 -12.01 10.06
N ALA A 297 14.39 -12.38 8.83
CA ALA A 297 13.66 -13.60 8.55
C ALA A 297 14.52 -14.85 8.85
N THR A 298 13.89 -15.85 9.45
CA THR A 298 14.52 -17.15 9.74
C THR A 298 14.00 -18.27 8.84
N ILE A 299 12.97 -18.00 8.05
CA ILE A 299 12.43 -18.94 7.07
C ILE A 299 13.43 -19.14 5.94
N ASN A 300 13.51 -20.38 5.42
CA ASN A 300 14.20 -20.59 4.16
C ASN A 300 13.27 -20.16 3.01
N PRO A 301 13.62 -19.12 2.22
CA PRO A 301 12.77 -18.65 1.11
C PRO A 301 12.42 -19.75 0.08
N GLU A 302 13.32 -20.72 -0.14
CA GLU A 302 13.10 -21.84 -1.05
C GLU A 302 11.99 -22.82 -0.57
N GLU A 303 11.62 -22.76 0.70
CA GLU A 303 10.54 -23.52 1.30
C GLU A 303 9.19 -22.77 1.28
N VAL A 304 9.16 -21.57 0.72
CA VAL A 304 7.94 -20.80 0.53
C VAL A 304 7.40 -21.03 -0.87
N VAL A 305 6.08 -21.24 -0.96
CA VAL A 305 5.37 -21.32 -2.23
C VAL A 305 4.22 -20.35 -2.25
N ALA A 306 3.96 -19.76 -3.42
CA ALA A 306 2.78 -18.96 -3.69
C ALA A 306 1.73 -19.82 -4.41
N LEU A 307 0.50 -19.77 -3.93
CA LEU A 307 -0.64 -20.49 -4.50
C LEU A 307 -1.71 -19.50 -4.95
N LYS A 308 -2.54 -19.91 -5.89
CA LYS A 308 -3.84 -19.23 -6.14
C LYS A 308 -4.68 -19.26 -4.86
N ILE A 309 -5.52 -18.26 -4.68
CA ILE A 309 -6.53 -18.32 -3.61
C ILE A 309 -7.38 -19.59 -3.82
N PRO A 310 -7.57 -20.42 -2.77
CA PRO A 310 -8.30 -21.68 -2.87
C PRO A 310 -9.71 -21.50 -3.45
N MET A 311 -10.09 -22.40 -4.35
CA MET A 311 -11.39 -22.38 -5.02
C MET A 311 -12.52 -22.77 -4.08
N ILE A 312 -13.71 -22.25 -4.33
CA ILE A 312 -14.95 -22.63 -3.64
C ILE A 312 -15.78 -23.46 -4.62
N SER A 313 -16.07 -24.71 -4.28
CA SER A 313 -16.66 -25.70 -5.20
C SER A 313 -18.02 -25.29 -5.76
N ASP A 314 -18.82 -24.53 -4.98
CA ASP A 314 -20.14 -24.02 -5.35
C ASP A 314 -20.14 -22.51 -5.63
N GLY A 315 -18.96 -21.91 -5.74
CA GLY A 315 -18.78 -20.49 -6.08
C GLY A 315 -18.76 -20.24 -7.58
N ASN A 316 -18.90 -18.97 -7.95
CA ASN A 316 -18.89 -18.51 -9.35
C ASN A 316 -17.52 -17.97 -9.81
N GLY A 317 -16.51 -17.96 -8.92
CA GLY A 317 -15.18 -17.49 -9.24
C GLY A 317 -14.38 -18.51 -10.04
N GLU A 318 -13.58 -18.02 -10.98
CA GLU A 318 -12.67 -18.83 -11.78
C GLU A 318 -11.28 -18.89 -11.14
N SER A 319 -10.51 -19.93 -11.44
CA SER A 319 -9.11 -20.05 -10.96
C SER A 319 -8.20 -18.95 -11.51
N THR A 320 -8.66 -18.27 -12.55
CA THR A 320 -8.00 -17.15 -13.24
C THR A 320 -8.44 -15.79 -12.76
N ASP A 321 -9.40 -15.72 -11.82
CA ASP A 321 -9.81 -14.49 -11.18
C ASP A 321 -8.80 -14.10 -10.08
N TYR A 322 -8.25 -12.91 -10.15
CA TYR A 322 -7.32 -12.37 -9.17
C TYR A 322 -7.82 -11.05 -8.57
N CYS A 323 -7.71 -10.92 -7.25
CA CYS A 323 -7.85 -9.65 -6.56
C CYS A 323 -6.55 -8.85 -6.70
N GLY A 324 -6.63 -7.62 -7.18
CA GLY A 324 -5.45 -6.76 -7.36
C GLY A 324 -5.56 -5.90 -8.60
N GLY A 325 -4.45 -5.48 -9.12
CA GLY A 325 -4.35 -4.65 -10.31
C GLY A 325 -3.49 -3.40 -10.13
N TYR A 326 -3.48 -2.53 -11.12
CA TYR A 326 -2.76 -1.26 -11.11
C TYR A 326 -3.55 -0.25 -10.29
N VAL A 327 -3.23 -0.11 -9.01
CA VAL A 327 -3.93 0.81 -8.11
C VAL A 327 -3.00 1.77 -7.38
N GLU A 328 -1.69 1.58 -7.47
CA GLU A 328 -0.71 2.37 -6.75
C GLU A 328 -0.03 3.39 -7.65
N SER A 329 0.11 4.62 -7.15
CA SER A 329 0.67 5.70 -7.95
C SER A 329 1.04 6.92 -7.11
N PHE A 330 1.86 7.82 -7.67
CA PHE A 330 1.99 9.20 -7.22
C PHE A 330 0.97 10.09 -7.93
N TRP A 331 0.44 11.07 -7.22
CA TRP A 331 -0.60 11.99 -7.66
C TRP A 331 -0.15 13.43 -7.46
N VAL A 332 -0.68 14.34 -8.26
CA VAL A 332 -0.38 15.77 -8.13
C VAL A 332 -1.51 16.47 -7.38
N ASN A 333 -1.17 17.21 -6.32
CA ASN A 333 -2.10 18.06 -5.62
C ASN A 333 -2.53 19.24 -6.53
N ASN A 334 -3.82 19.39 -6.75
CA ASN A 334 -4.35 20.46 -7.59
C ASN A 334 -4.06 21.86 -7.05
N ASN A 335 -3.75 22.01 -5.75
CA ASN A 335 -3.39 23.28 -5.12
C ASN A 335 -1.90 23.62 -5.20
N THR A 336 -1.08 22.78 -5.84
CA THR A 336 0.33 23.12 -6.06
C THR A 336 0.46 24.38 -6.95
N LYS A 337 1.41 25.22 -6.63
CA LYS A 337 1.77 26.37 -7.47
C LYS A 337 2.72 26.02 -8.62
N TYR A 338 3.29 24.81 -8.59
CA TYR A 338 4.27 24.30 -9.54
C TYR A 338 3.69 23.17 -10.39
N LYS A 339 2.54 23.42 -11.04
CA LYS A 339 1.75 22.40 -11.72
C LYS A 339 2.53 21.63 -12.80
N GLU A 340 3.30 22.35 -13.61
CA GLU A 340 4.06 21.75 -14.70
C GLU A 340 5.17 20.83 -14.16
N GLU A 341 5.97 21.35 -13.22
CA GLU A 341 7.09 20.59 -12.63
C GLU A 341 6.59 19.41 -11.81
N ALA A 342 5.50 19.59 -11.06
CA ALA A 342 4.86 18.51 -10.30
C ALA A 342 4.30 17.42 -11.22
N ALA A 343 3.68 17.77 -12.35
CA ALA A 343 3.21 16.79 -13.33
C ALA A 343 4.36 16.01 -13.98
N LYS A 344 5.42 16.71 -14.41
CA LYS A 344 6.62 16.08 -14.98
C LYS A 344 7.27 15.11 -14.00
N PHE A 345 7.45 15.56 -12.74
CA PHE A 345 8.02 14.71 -11.70
C PHE A 345 7.11 13.51 -11.40
N CYS A 346 5.78 13.72 -11.30
CA CYS A 346 4.81 12.66 -11.03
C CYS A 346 4.87 11.56 -12.10
N ILE A 347 4.86 11.92 -13.38
CA ILE A 347 4.97 10.96 -14.49
C ILE A 347 6.31 10.21 -14.43
N TYR A 348 7.39 10.95 -14.24
CA TYR A 348 8.74 10.39 -14.14
C TYR A 348 8.87 9.38 -12.99
N ILE A 349 8.42 9.77 -11.79
CA ILE A 349 8.60 8.90 -10.61
C ILE A 349 7.71 7.65 -10.68
N ASN A 350 6.51 7.75 -11.25
CA ASN A 350 5.64 6.59 -11.48
C ASN A 350 6.29 5.58 -12.43
N GLU A 351 6.90 6.05 -13.52
CA GLU A 351 7.63 5.18 -14.43
C GLU A 351 8.84 4.52 -13.75
N LYS A 352 9.68 5.32 -13.08
CA LYS A 352 10.87 4.80 -12.41
C LYS A 352 10.55 3.79 -11.32
N MET A 353 9.55 4.09 -10.50
CA MET A 353 9.13 3.19 -9.42
C MET A 353 8.39 1.96 -9.95
N GLY A 354 7.66 2.08 -11.06
CA GLY A 354 7.04 0.95 -11.74
C GLY A 354 8.08 -0.05 -12.23
N VAL A 355 9.11 0.44 -12.92
CA VAL A 355 10.23 -0.39 -13.39
C VAL A 355 10.98 -1.01 -12.19
N ALA A 356 11.32 -0.19 -11.19
CA ALA A 356 12.02 -0.65 -9.99
C ALA A 356 11.23 -1.73 -9.24
N SER A 357 9.90 -1.59 -9.14
CA SER A 357 9.06 -2.60 -8.48
C SER A 357 9.12 -3.96 -9.17
N TYR A 358 9.22 -3.98 -10.51
CA TYR A 358 9.41 -5.21 -11.25
C TYR A 358 10.81 -5.79 -11.04
N GLU A 359 11.86 -4.96 -11.14
CA GLU A 359 13.25 -5.38 -10.96
C GLU A 359 13.54 -5.96 -9.57
N THR A 360 12.82 -5.50 -8.54
CA THR A 360 12.94 -5.99 -7.16
C THR A 360 12.00 -7.16 -6.86
N GLY A 361 11.09 -7.52 -7.77
CA GLY A 361 10.06 -8.53 -7.49
C GLY A 361 8.99 -8.06 -6.50
N SER A 362 8.81 -6.73 -6.36
CA SER A 362 7.82 -6.13 -5.47
C SER A 362 6.48 -5.84 -6.16
N GLY A 363 6.43 -5.88 -7.51
CA GLY A 363 5.20 -5.60 -8.26
C GLY A 363 5.39 -5.71 -9.76
N PHE A 364 4.28 -5.77 -10.49
CA PHE A 364 4.30 -5.84 -11.95
C PHE A 364 4.22 -4.43 -12.53
N SER A 365 5.24 -4.02 -13.27
CA SER A 365 5.35 -2.66 -13.82
C SER A 365 4.12 -2.25 -14.64
N GLY A 366 3.63 -1.04 -14.43
CA GLY A 366 2.66 -0.39 -15.32
C GLY A 366 3.29 0.22 -16.58
N TRP A 367 4.60 0.01 -16.76
CA TRP A 367 5.40 0.53 -17.85
C TRP A 367 6.19 -0.57 -18.52
N THR A 368 6.44 -0.42 -19.81
CA THR A 368 7.31 -1.34 -20.55
C THR A 368 8.69 -1.37 -19.91
N THR A 369 9.15 -2.55 -19.53
CA THR A 369 10.47 -2.75 -18.91
C THR A 369 11.31 -3.74 -19.70
N LYS A 370 12.64 -3.62 -19.57
CA LYS A 370 13.63 -4.53 -20.11
C LYS A 370 14.41 -5.22 -18.97
N ALA A 371 13.78 -5.43 -17.84
CA ALA A 371 14.40 -6.04 -16.69
C ALA A 371 14.95 -7.44 -17.00
N ASP A 372 16.07 -7.77 -16.39
CA ASP A 372 16.68 -9.10 -16.48
C ASP A 372 15.96 -10.04 -15.49
N GLU A 373 15.04 -10.83 -16.01
CA GLU A 373 14.22 -11.76 -15.21
C GLU A 373 15.03 -12.84 -14.50
N SER A 374 16.26 -13.12 -14.93
CA SER A 374 17.14 -14.08 -14.24
C SER A 374 17.59 -13.60 -12.84
N LYS A 375 17.38 -12.32 -12.54
CA LYS A 375 17.69 -11.71 -11.24
C LYS A 375 16.50 -11.63 -10.29
N LEU A 376 15.30 -11.93 -10.79
CA LEU A 376 14.08 -11.92 -9.98
C LEU A 376 14.08 -13.11 -9.01
N ASN A 377 13.52 -12.91 -7.81
CA ASN A 377 13.39 -14.00 -6.88
C ASN A 377 12.43 -15.09 -7.41
N PRO A 378 12.72 -16.39 -7.12
CA PRO A 378 11.92 -17.50 -7.66
C PRO A 378 10.44 -17.44 -7.31
N LEU A 379 10.11 -16.90 -6.11
CA LEU A 379 8.73 -16.77 -5.65
C LEU A 379 7.93 -15.75 -6.47
N PHE A 380 8.57 -14.64 -6.86
CA PHE A 380 7.94 -13.67 -7.77
C PHE A 380 7.74 -14.24 -9.18
N ILE A 381 8.70 -15.01 -9.68
CA ILE A 381 8.55 -15.74 -10.95
C ILE A 381 7.40 -16.72 -10.88
N GLN A 382 7.28 -17.49 -9.80
CA GLN A 382 6.15 -18.39 -9.59
C GLN A 382 4.80 -17.65 -9.65
N ILE A 383 4.70 -16.48 -8.99
CA ILE A 383 3.47 -15.67 -9.04
C ILE A 383 3.20 -15.18 -10.47
N LYS A 384 4.23 -14.74 -11.19
CA LYS A 384 4.10 -14.33 -12.61
C LYS A 384 3.55 -15.47 -13.46
N ASP A 385 4.03 -16.68 -13.27
CA ASP A 385 3.56 -17.86 -14.00
C ASP A 385 2.12 -18.20 -13.68
N LEU A 386 1.72 -18.14 -12.38
CA LEU A 386 0.33 -18.33 -11.96
C LEU A 386 -0.62 -17.33 -12.64
N LEU A 387 -0.19 -16.07 -12.78
CA LEU A 387 -0.98 -15.01 -13.43
C LEU A 387 -1.06 -15.22 -14.96
N ALA A 388 -0.02 -15.76 -15.57
CA ALA A 388 0.01 -16.02 -17.03
C ALA A 388 -0.98 -17.12 -17.45
N GLU A 389 -1.35 -18.06 -16.56
CA GLU A 389 -2.37 -19.07 -16.80
C GLU A 389 -3.80 -18.47 -16.93
N GLY A 390 -3.98 -17.20 -16.54
CA GLY A 390 -5.26 -16.48 -16.56
C GLY A 390 -5.48 -15.59 -17.77
N LYS A 391 -4.69 -15.72 -18.81
CA LYS A 391 -4.79 -14.92 -20.05
C LYS A 391 -5.54 -15.63 -21.14
#